data_875055846a409544287a7943ed43a1cc
#
_entry.id   875055846a409544287a7943ed43a1cc
#
_cell.length_a   1.000
_cell.length_b   1.000
_cell.length_c   1.000
_cell.angle_alpha   90.00
_cell.angle_beta   90.00
_cell.angle_gamma   90.00
#
_symmetry.space_group_name_H-M   'P 1'
#
loop_
_entity.id
_entity.type
_entity.pdbx_description
1 polymer ?
#
loop_
_entity_poly.entity_id
_entity_poly.type
_entity_poly.pdbx_seq_one_letter_code
_entity_poly.pdbx_strand_id
1 'polypeptide(L)'
;SNPYITYDNKYIESVWWLIQNLSKKDLLYKGFTIQPYSPAAGTGLSSHEINQPGCYRNVKDRTATVQFKIKDNNKLKIKQISGDLFILAWTTTPWTLPSNTALAVGKDIDYVFVETFNQFNGKAQTVVLAKELINKYFSEKNANLKLENYKIGDKNIPFNIIFELKGSDLEGLQYDQLLPFEVNKNVELNGETINFYQAGGKIIIGDFVTTTDGTGIVHLAPSFGADDFRVAKQNNIGSLTLVNKQGKFFPEVNDGIFLYGNEYVKEAYLSEEEKKSEFENQKKFLEEAGKIKELKAYLSVDERIVLKLQEEGKLFKKETYEHSYPHCWRTDKPILYYPLDSWFIKSTALKDRMIELNKTINWKPSATGTGRFGNWLENLNDWNLSRSRFWGIPIPIWTSADGTEQLVIGSTEELKQEIEYSITNGFMVDNPLSKFIPGNFKSEN
;
A
#
# COMPACT_ATOMS: atom_id res chain seq x y z
N SER A 1 41.16 -22.31 14.98
CA SER A 1 40.49 -21.02 14.75
C SER A 1 39.09 -21.07 15.35
N ASN A 2 38.72 -20.12 16.20
CA ASN A 2 37.37 -20.00 16.70
C ASN A 2 36.54 -19.32 15.59
N PRO A 3 35.61 -20.03 14.95
CA PRO A 3 34.75 -19.39 13.95
C PRO A 3 33.83 -18.37 14.61
N TYR A 4 33.48 -17.32 13.88
CA TYR A 4 32.47 -16.35 14.29
C TYR A 4 31.07 -16.92 14.00
N ILE A 5 30.34 -17.27 15.06
CA ILE A 5 29.04 -17.95 14.94
C ILE A 5 27.93 -17.10 15.53
N THR A 6 27.00 -16.64 14.69
CA THR A 6 25.93 -15.72 15.08
C THR A 6 24.77 -16.38 15.83
N TYR A 7 24.68 -17.70 15.85
CA TYR A 7 23.72 -18.45 16.65
C TYR A 7 24.29 -18.98 17.98
N ASP A 8 25.56 -18.63 18.31
CA ASP A 8 26.14 -18.92 19.63
C ASP A 8 25.42 -18.08 20.71
N ASN A 9 25.14 -18.70 21.86
CA ASN A 9 24.45 -18.02 22.97
C ASN A 9 25.16 -16.74 23.41
N LYS A 10 26.48 -16.73 23.46
CA LYS A 10 27.27 -15.53 23.83
C LYS A 10 27.07 -14.38 22.84
N TYR A 11 26.93 -14.71 21.55
CA TYR A 11 26.63 -13.72 20.54
C TYR A 11 25.20 -13.20 20.71
N ILE A 12 24.23 -14.09 20.90
CA ILE A 12 22.82 -13.74 21.13
C ILE A 12 22.69 -12.84 22.37
N GLU A 13 23.29 -13.17 23.48
CA GLU A 13 23.27 -12.35 24.70
C GLU A 13 23.91 -10.97 24.48
N SER A 14 24.97 -10.88 23.70
CA SER A 14 25.58 -9.59 23.36
C SER A 14 24.60 -8.70 22.59
N VAL A 15 23.83 -9.29 21.65
CA VAL A 15 22.79 -8.56 20.91
C VAL A 15 21.62 -8.18 21.84
N TRP A 16 21.20 -9.07 22.73
CA TRP A 16 20.15 -8.78 23.71
C TRP A 16 20.54 -7.62 24.63
N TRP A 17 21.77 -7.62 25.12
CA TRP A 17 22.31 -6.52 25.90
C TRP A 17 22.30 -5.19 25.14
N LEU A 18 22.65 -5.18 23.85
CA LEU A 18 22.58 -3.99 23.00
C LEU A 18 21.14 -3.51 22.85
N ILE A 19 20.19 -4.40 22.57
CA ILE A 19 18.77 -4.07 22.42
C ILE A 19 18.22 -3.48 23.72
N GLN A 20 18.53 -4.08 24.87
CA GLN A 20 18.11 -3.56 26.17
C GLN A 20 18.67 -2.15 26.43
N ASN A 21 19.95 -1.91 26.12
CA ASN A 21 20.55 -0.58 26.28
C ASN A 21 19.92 0.47 25.35
N LEU A 22 19.51 0.08 24.14
CA LEU A 22 18.77 0.96 23.24
C LEU A 22 17.38 1.26 23.79
N SER A 23 16.70 0.27 24.36
CA SER A 23 15.41 0.44 25.02
C SER A 23 15.51 1.40 26.22
N LYS A 24 16.50 1.23 27.10
CA LYS A 24 16.74 2.13 28.24
C LYS A 24 17.04 3.60 27.85
N LYS A 25 17.37 3.84 26.59
CA LYS A 25 17.59 5.17 26.00
C LYS A 25 16.42 5.69 25.17
N ASP A 26 15.26 5.03 25.22
CA ASP A 26 14.07 5.35 24.43
C ASP A 26 14.31 5.38 22.92
N LEU A 27 15.28 4.57 22.46
CA LEU A 27 15.63 4.44 21.04
C LEU A 27 15.00 3.22 20.36
N LEU A 28 14.33 2.36 21.12
CA LEU A 28 13.64 1.17 20.63
C LEU A 28 12.13 1.41 20.69
N TYR A 29 11.43 1.20 19.57
CA TYR A 29 9.97 1.35 19.55
C TYR A 29 9.32 0.36 18.58
N LYS A 30 8.06 0.03 18.86
CA LYS A 30 7.19 -0.73 17.96
C LYS A 30 6.48 0.22 17.01
N GLY A 31 6.47 -0.11 15.73
CA GLY A 31 5.78 0.64 14.70
C GLY A 31 5.45 -0.26 13.52
N PHE A 32 4.93 0.30 12.46
CA PHE A 32 4.77 -0.42 11.20
C PHE A 32 5.29 0.41 10.02
N THR A 33 5.64 -0.28 8.96
CA THR A 33 6.00 0.35 7.68
C THR A 33 5.49 -0.52 6.55
N ILE A 34 5.24 0.13 5.43
CA ILE A 34 4.85 -0.57 4.21
C ILE A 34 6.09 -1.21 3.60
N GLN A 35 6.07 -2.53 3.49
CA GLN A 35 7.19 -3.33 3.01
C GLN A 35 6.76 -4.26 1.88
N PRO A 36 7.69 -4.63 0.99
CA PRO A 36 7.47 -5.75 0.08
C PRO A 36 7.18 -7.01 0.89
N TYR A 37 6.08 -7.66 0.59
CA TYR A 37 5.59 -8.84 1.31
C TYR A 37 5.16 -9.92 0.33
N SER A 38 5.55 -11.16 0.58
CA SER A 38 5.10 -12.31 -0.18
C SER A 38 4.01 -13.06 0.57
N PRO A 39 2.74 -12.96 0.18
CA PRO A 39 1.66 -13.76 0.78
C PRO A 39 1.94 -15.27 0.68
N ALA A 40 2.48 -15.73 -0.46
CA ALA A 40 2.78 -17.12 -0.70
C ALA A 40 3.92 -17.68 0.18
N ALA A 41 4.86 -16.83 0.60
CA ALA A 41 5.94 -17.20 1.51
C ALA A 41 5.64 -16.82 2.97
N GLY A 42 4.58 -16.03 3.23
CA GLY A 42 4.22 -15.54 4.55
C GLY A 42 5.25 -14.62 5.21
N THR A 43 6.05 -13.90 4.41
CA THR A 43 7.17 -13.09 4.94
C THR A 43 7.41 -11.81 4.18
N GLY A 44 7.91 -10.79 4.90
CA GLY A 44 8.47 -9.58 4.29
C GLY A 44 9.75 -9.86 3.51
N LEU A 45 10.00 -9.08 2.49
CA LEU A 45 11.18 -9.13 1.64
C LEU A 45 11.99 -7.84 1.79
N SER A 46 13.31 -7.96 1.84
CA SER A 46 14.19 -6.79 1.83
C SER A 46 14.29 -6.21 0.41
N SER A 47 14.74 -4.94 0.33
CA SER A 47 15.05 -4.32 -0.97
C SER A 47 16.10 -5.10 -1.77
N HIS A 48 17.06 -5.74 -1.11
CA HIS A 48 18.03 -6.63 -1.75
C HIS A 48 17.37 -7.84 -2.42
N GLU A 49 16.37 -8.43 -1.78
CA GLU A 49 15.69 -9.62 -2.31
C GLU A 49 14.83 -9.29 -3.53
N ILE A 50 14.15 -8.15 -3.52
CA ILE A 50 13.35 -7.73 -4.68
C ILE A 50 14.19 -7.19 -5.83
N ASN A 51 15.45 -6.80 -5.57
CA ASN A 51 16.39 -6.33 -6.59
C ASN A 51 17.25 -7.45 -7.21
N GLN A 52 17.01 -8.70 -6.86
CA GLN A 52 17.70 -9.82 -7.49
C GLN A 52 17.28 -9.99 -8.96
N PRO A 53 18.21 -10.46 -9.84
CA PRO A 53 17.86 -10.73 -11.23
C PRO A 53 16.67 -11.68 -11.34
N GLY A 54 15.69 -11.33 -12.20
CA GLY A 54 14.48 -12.13 -12.44
C GLY A 54 13.35 -11.90 -11.43
N CYS A 55 13.52 -11.07 -10.40
CA CYS A 55 12.42 -10.69 -9.52
C CYS A 55 11.40 -9.79 -10.22
N TYR A 56 11.85 -8.85 -11.03
CA TYR A 56 10.94 -8.03 -11.84
C TYR A 56 10.64 -8.73 -13.16
N ARG A 57 9.35 -8.88 -13.46
CA ARG A 57 8.85 -9.56 -14.68
C ARG A 57 7.80 -8.70 -15.34
N ASN A 58 7.79 -8.72 -16.67
CA ASN A 58 6.70 -8.08 -17.42
C ASN A 58 5.42 -8.87 -17.25
N VAL A 59 4.39 -8.20 -16.78
CA VAL A 59 3.03 -8.72 -16.62
C VAL A 59 2.05 -7.86 -17.41
N LYS A 60 0.95 -8.47 -17.84
CA LYS A 60 -0.16 -7.78 -18.50
C LYS A 60 -1.33 -7.71 -17.54
N ASP A 61 -1.52 -6.56 -16.94
CA ASP A 61 -2.60 -6.32 -15.99
C ASP A 61 -3.73 -5.50 -16.63
N ARG A 62 -4.95 -5.70 -16.13
CA ARG A 62 -6.08 -4.83 -16.43
C ARG A 62 -5.92 -3.52 -15.67
N THR A 63 -5.82 -2.40 -16.40
CA THR A 63 -5.75 -1.07 -15.82
C THR A 63 -7.07 -0.33 -15.94
N ALA A 64 -7.29 0.60 -15.02
CA ALA A 64 -8.48 1.43 -14.99
C ALA A 64 -8.12 2.91 -14.80
N THR A 65 -8.74 3.76 -15.63
CA THR A 65 -8.90 5.19 -15.32
C THR A 65 -10.28 5.35 -14.71
N VAL A 66 -10.30 5.69 -13.44
CA VAL A 66 -11.55 5.81 -12.65
C VAL A 66 -11.87 7.25 -12.38
N GLN A 67 -13.14 7.55 -12.13
CA GLN A 67 -13.63 8.90 -11.93
C GLN A 67 -14.25 9.05 -10.54
N PHE A 68 -13.62 9.91 -9.73
CA PHE A 68 -14.05 10.26 -8.38
C PHE A 68 -14.93 11.50 -8.45
N LYS A 69 -16.17 11.39 -8.05
CA LYS A 69 -17.13 12.51 -8.06
C LYS A 69 -16.80 13.52 -6.98
N ILE A 70 -16.63 14.77 -7.34
CA ILE A 70 -16.42 15.87 -6.39
C ILE A 70 -17.76 16.19 -5.69
N LYS A 71 -17.73 16.30 -4.36
CA LYS A 71 -18.90 16.58 -3.52
C LYS A 71 -19.36 18.03 -3.61
N ASP A 72 -18.40 18.95 -3.50
CA ASP A 72 -18.66 20.39 -3.52
C ASP A 72 -17.53 21.09 -4.26
N ASN A 73 -17.89 21.82 -5.30
CA ASN A 73 -16.98 22.58 -6.14
C ASN A 73 -17.04 24.10 -5.91
N ASN A 74 -17.75 24.56 -4.91
CA ASN A 74 -17.93 26.01 -4.62
C ASN A 74 -16.58 26.72 -4.43
N LYS A 75 -15.60 26.02 -3.87
CA LYS A 75 -14.22 26.53 -3.70
C LYS A 75 -13.58 26.93 -5.03
N LEU A 76 -13.90 26.23 -6.14
CA LEU A 76 -13.28 26.44 -7.44
C LEU A 76 -13.80 27.68 -8.17
N LYS A 77 -14.92 28.28 -7.73
CA LYS A 77 -15.55 29.47 -8.33
C LYS A 77 -15.81 29.35 -9.85
N ILE A 78 -15.96 28.12 -10.36
CA ILE A 78 -16.25 27.85 -11.76
C ILE A 78 -17.75 28.10 -12.00
N LYS A 79 -18.06 29.03 -12.91
CA LYS A 79 -19.45 29.48 -13.13
C LYS A 79 -20.31 28.51 -13.92
N GLN A 80 -19.72 27.65 -14.74
CA GLN A 80 -20.43 26.66 -15.56
C GLN A 80 -19.68 25.36 -15.58
N ILE A 81 -20.32 24.29 -15.10
CA ILE A 81 -19.83 22.90 -15.20
C ILE A 81 -20.99 22.10 -15.80
N SER A 82 -20.75 21.40 -16.90
CA SER A 82 -21.74 20.51 -17.49
C SER A 82 -21.76 19.18 -16.75
N GLY A 83 -22.91 18.81 -16.21
CA GLY A 83 -23.09 17.56 -15.50
C GLY A 83 -22.32 17.47 -14.19
N ASP A 84 -22.00 16.25 -13.79
CA ASP A 84 -21.18 16.00 -12.59
C ASP A 84 -19.70 16.30 -12.85
N LEU A 85 -18.99 16.75 -11.81
CA LEU A 85 -17.55 16.99 -11.83
C LEU A 85 -16.80 15.77 -11.26
N PHE A 86 -15.86 15.23 -12.02
CA PHE A 86 -15.05 14.10 -11.64
C PHE A 86 -13.56 14.41 -11.73
N ILE A 87 -12.79 13.81 -10.81
CA ILE A 87 -11.33 13.74 -10.86
C ILE A 87 -10.95 12.37 -11.44
N LEU A 88 -10.09 12.36 -12.45
CA LEU A 88 -9.61 11.12 -13.06
C LEU A 88 -8.34 10.64 -12.37
N ALA A 89 -8.32 9.39 -11.91
CA ALA A 89 -7.12 8.72 -11.44
C ALA A 89 -6.92 7.40 -12.20
N TRP A 90 -5.67 7.07 -12.50
CA TRP A 90 -5.30 5.84 -13.20
C TRP A 90 -4.60 4.87 -12.26
N THR A 91 -4.89 3.57 -12.40
CA THR A 91 -4.25 2.53 -11.62
C THR A 91 -3.98 1.27 -12.45
N THR A 92 -2.85 0.61 -12.18
CA THR A 92 -2.51 -0.73 -12.68
C THR A 92 -2.97 -1.83 -11.73
N THR A 93 -3.47 -1.48 -10.56
CA THR A 93 -3.89 -2.40 -9.49
C THR A 93 -5.28 -2.05 -8.98
N PRO A 94 -6.35 -2.29 -9.76
CA PRO A 94 -7.73 -1.96 -9.35
C PRO A 94 -8.14 -2.56 -8.00
N TRP A 95 -7.55 -3.68 -7.59
CA TRP A 95 -7.81 -4.31 -6.29
C TRP A 95 -7.48 -3.42 -5.08
N THR A 96 -6.68 -2.36 -5.25
CA THR A 96 -6.39 -1.40 -4.18
C THR A 96 -7.46 -0.30 -4.03
N LEU A 97 -8.34 -0.13 -5.04
CA LEU A 97 -9.36 0.92 -5.04
C LEU A 97 -10.34 0.86 -3.85
N PRO A 98 -10.76 -0.31 -3.34
CA PRO A 98 -11.57 -0.37 -2.12
C PRO A 98 -10.89 0.26 -0.89
N SER A 99 -9.55 0.27 -0.88
CA SER A 99 -8.73 0.86 0.18
C SER A 99 -8.27 2.30 -0.12
N ASN A 100 -8.88 2.97 -1.10
CA ASN A 100 -8.60 4.37 -1.38
C ASN A 100 -8.98 5.25 -0.20
N THR A 101 -8.08 6.17 0.20
CA THR A 101 -8.36 7.15 1.26
C THR A 101 -8.10 8.59 0.85
N ALA A 102 -7.32 8.84 -0.20
CA ALA A 102 -7.09 10.18 -0.73
C ALA A 102 -6.75 10.14 -2.22
N LEU A 103 -6.72 11.31 -2.84
CA LEU A 103 -6.15 11.55 -4.16
C LEU A 103 -4.98 12.52 -4.01
N ALA A 104 -3.85 12.27 -4.68
CA ALA A 104 -2.71 13.15 -4.69
C ALA A 104 -2.57 13.88 -6.02
N VAL A 105 -2.29 15.19 -5.96
CA VAL A 105 -2.00 16.05 -7.09
C VAL A 105 -0.63 16.71 -6.92
N GLY A 106 0.05 17.03 -8.02
CA GLY A 106 1.30 17.79 -7.95
C GLY A 106 0.99 19.29 -7.79
N LYS A 107 1.62 19.94 -6.81
CA LYS A 107 1.34 21.34 -6.44
C LYS A 107 1.37 22.30 -7.63
N ASP A 108 2.42 22.21 -8.45
CA ASP A 108 2.71 23.11 -9.55
C ASP A 108 2.29 22.57 -10.93
N ILE A 109 1.68 21.39 -10.98
CA ILE A 109 1.16 20.80 -12.22
C ILE A 109 -0.10 21.56 -12.65
N ASP A 110 -0.23 21.81 -13.95
CA ASP A 110 -1.43 22.39 -14.56
C ASP A 110 -2.48 21.30 -14.81
N TYR A 111 -3.70 21.52 -14.32
CA TYR A 111 -4.85 20.65 -14.50
C TYR A 111 -5.92 21.32 -15.32
N VAL A 112 -6.53 20.57 -16.24
CA VAL A 112 -7.61 21.06 -17.12
C VAL A 112 -8.94 20.40 -16.77
N PHE A 113 -9.99 21.19 -16.89
CA PHE A 113 -11.38 20.76 -16.77
C PHE A 113 -11.91 20.57 -18.19
N VAL A 114 -12.36 19.37 -18.46
CA VAL A 114 -12.78 18.95 -19.81
C VAL A 114 -14.23 18.51 -19.76
N GLU A 115 -15.09 19.27 -20.44
CA GLU A 115 -16.47 18.84 -20.73
C GLU A 115 -16.46 17.74 -21.76
N THR A 116 -17.16 16.65 -21.50
CA THR A 116 -17.22 15.49 -22.38
C THR A 116 -18.37 14.55 -21.97
N PHE A 117 -18.37 13.35 -22.48
CA PHE A 117 -19.35 12.30 -22.14
C PHE A 117 -18.64 11.05 -21.64
N ASN A 118 -19.26 10.34 -20.71
CA ASN A 118 -18.82 9.02 -20.35
C ASN A 118 -19.16 8.03 -21.47
N GLN A 119 -18.13 7.35 -22.01
CA GLN A 119 -18.29 6.46 -23.15
C GLN A 119 -19.17 5.22 -22.89
N PHE A 120 -19.37 4.84 -21.63
CA PHE A 120 -20.11 3.63 -21.26
C PHE A 120 -21.61 3.88 -21.04
N ASN A 121 -21.98 5.07 -20.55
CA ASN A 121 -23.38 5.40 -20.25
C ASN A 121 -23.90 6.64 -20.98
N GLY A 122 -23.05 7.34 -21.75
CA GLY A 122 -23.43 8.51 -22.55
C GLY A 122 -23.76 9.77 -21.76
N LYS A 123 -23.58 9.80 -20.44
CA LYS A 123 -23.88 10.96 -19.61
C LYS A 123 -22.86 12.07 -19.82
N ALA A 124 -23.36 13.30 -19.97
CA ALA A 124 -22.52 14.50 -19.96
C ALA A 124 -21.83 14.66 -18.60
N GLN A 125 -20.57 15.02 -18.62
CA GLN A 125 -19.75 15.19 -17.42
C GLN A 125 -18.60 16.16 -17.66
N THR A 126 -18.02 16.68 -16.57
CA THR A 126 -16.75 17.39 -16.59
C THR A 126 -15.71 16.56 -15.87
N VAL A 127 -14.55 16.35 -16.48
CA VAL A 127 -13.46 15.57 -15.89
C VAL A 127 -12.18 16.41 -15.75
N VAL A 128 -11.39 16.13 -14.71
CA VAL A 128 -10.15 16.82 -14.41
C VAL A 128 -8.96 15.86 -14.56
N LEU A 129 -7.93 16.29 -15.29
CA LEU A 129 -6.67 15.59 -15.45
C LEU A 129 -5.53 16.60 -15.72
N ALA A 130 -4.27 16.16 -15.62
CA ALA A 130 -3.15 17.00 -15.94
C ALA A 130 -3.15 17.42 -17.43
N LYS A 131 -2.89 18.68 -17.70
CA LYS A 131 -2.89 19.30 -19.05
C LYS A 131 -1.96 18.57 -20.02
N GLU A 132 -0.77 18.20 -19.57
CA GLU A 132 0.23 17.51 -20.39
C GLU A 132 -0.24 16.13 -20.88
N LEU A 133 -1.20 15.53 -20.17
CA LEU A 133 -1.70 14.16 -20.45
C LEU A 133 -3.00 14.15 -21.26
N ILE A 134 -3.52 15.31 -21.63
CA ILE A 134 -4.82 15.39 -22.31
C ILE A 134 -4.87 14.52 -23.58
N ASN A 135 -3.81 14.51 -24.39
CA ASN A 135 -3.76 13.79 -25.65
C ASN A 135 -3.73 12.25 -25.50
N LYS A 136 -3.49 11.73 -24.29
CA LYS A 136 -3.62 10.29 -23.96
C LYS A 136 -5.10 9.85 -23.83
N TYR A 137 -5.99 10.80 -23.53
CA TYR A 137 -7.40 10.56 -23.24
C TYR A 137 -8.32 11.14 -24.31
N PHE A 138 -7.95 12.25 -24.92
CA PHE A 138 -8.76 12.99 -25.89
C PHE A 138 -7.99 13.17 -27.19
N SER A 139 -8.56 12.67 -28.28
CA SER A 139 -7.96 12.83 -29.59
C SER A 139 -8.19 14.24 -30.12
N GLU A 140 -7.14 14.93 -30.55
CA GLU A 140 -7.21 16.28 -31.16
C GLU A 140 -8.26 16.36 -32.30
N LYS A 141 -8.46 15.25 -33.03
CA LYS A 141 -9.48 15.15 -34.09
C LYS A 141 -10.91 15.42 -33.57
N ASN A 142 -11.13 15.16 -32.30
CA ASN A 142 -12.45 15.31 -31.68
C ASN A 142 -12.67 16.71 -31.07
N ALA A 143 -11.64 17.55 -30.98
CA ALA A 143 -11.73 18.89 -30.42
C ALA A 143 -12.68 19.82 -31.18
N ASN A 144 -12.89 19.58 -32.47
CA ASN A 144 -13.78 20.35 -33.30
C ASN A 144 -15.22 19.81 -33.36
N LEU A 145 -15.50 18.69 -32.67
CA LEU A 145 -16.83 18.09 -32.62
C LEU A 145 -17.70 18.87 -31.63
N LYS A 146 -18.94 19.13 -31.99
CA LYS A 146 -19.90 19.78 -31.12
C LYS A 146 -20.48 18.80 -30.10
N LEU A 147 -20.50 19.18 -28.84
CA LEU A 147 -21.07 18.39 -27.73
C LEU A 147 -22.53 18.01 -27.99
N GLU A 148 -23.32 18.93 -28.59
CA GLU A 148 -24.75 18.75 -28.90
C GLU A 148 -25.02 17.59 -29.86
N ASN A 149 -24.07 17.20 -30.68
CA ASN A 149 -24.23 16.18 -31.72
C ASN A 149 -23.87 14.77 -31.24
N TYR A 150 -23.34 14.62 -30.00
CA TYR A 150 -22.93 13.31 -29.49
C TYR A 150 -24.13 12.41 -29.22
N LYS A 151 -24.00 11.16 -29.64
CA LYS A 151 -24.94 10.08 -29.32
C LYS A 151 -24.21 8.93 -28.66
N ILE A 152 -24.85 8.30 -27.67
CA ILE A 152 -24.29 7.13 -27.01
C ILE A 152 -23.93 6.05 -28.04
N GLY A 153 -22.70 5.53 -27.94
CA GLY A 153 -22.15 4.57 -28.89
C GLY A 153 -21.27 5.18 -29.98
N ASP A 154 -21.24 6.50 -30.14
CA ASP A 154 -20.32 7.16 -31.06
C ASP A 154 -18.87 6.91 -30.62
N LYS A 155 -18.03 6.49 -31.59
CA LYS A 155 -16.59 6.24 -31.33
C LYS A 155 -15.80 7.52 -31.07
N ASN A 156 -16.23 8.64 -31.66
CA ASN A 156 -15.59 9.95 -31.54
C ASN A 156 -16.34 10.78 -30.51
N ILE A 157 -15.81 10.83 -29.30
CA ILE A 157 -16.43 11.58 -28.20
C ILE A 157 -15.92 13.02 -28.23
N PRO A 158 -16.81 14.03 -28.37
CA PRO A 158 -16.41 15.44 -28.35
C PRO A 158 -15.96 15.86 -26.97
N PHE A 159 -15.12 16.89 -26.91
CA PHE A 159 -14.66 17.47 -25.68
C PHE A 159 -14.33 18.95 -25.83
N ASN A 160 -14.44 19.71 -24.73
CA ASN A 160 -14.04 21.10 -24.61
C ASN A 160 -13.24 21.32 -23.34
N ILE A 161 -12.11 22.00 -23.43
CA ILE A 161 -11.39 22.50 -22.24
C ILE A 161 -12.05 23.80 -21.81
N ILE A 162 -12.64 23.82 -20.59
CA ILE A 162 -13.41 24.96 -20.08
C ILE A 162 -12.68 25.77 -19.03
N PHE A 163 -11.71 25.15 -18.35
CA PHE A 163 -10.99 25.81 -17.25
C PHE A 163 -9.64 25.15 -17.02
N GLU A 164 -8.69 25.93 -16.45
CA GLU A 164 -7.36 25.46 -16.08
C GLU A 164 -6.96 26.05 -14.73
N LEU A 165 -6.27 25.25 -13.90
CA LEU A 165 -5.76 25.69 -12.60
C LEU A 165 -4.54 24.87 -12.19
N LYS A 166 -3.87 25.29 -11.12
CA LYS A 166 -2.76 24.55 -10.50
C LYS A 166 -3.30 23.49 -9.53
N GLY A 167 -2.50 22.42 -9.31
CA GLY A 167 -2.86 21.40 -8.32
C GLY A 167 -3.06 21.96 -6.92
N SER A 168 -2.35 23.04 -6.54
CA SER A 168 -2.60 23.75 -5.28
C SER A 168 -4.03 24.23 -5.08
N ASP A 169 -4.77 24.52 -6.16
CA ASP A 169 -6.15 24.99 -6.10
C ASP A 169 -7.14 23.82 -5.88
N LEU A 170 -6.72 22.60 -6.21
CA LEU A 170 -7.51 21.38 -5.99
C LEU A 170 -7.39 20.85 -4.55
N GLU A 171 -6.37 21.27 -3.80
CA GLU A 171 -6.12 20.77 -2.44
C GLU A 171 -7.33 20.99 -1.52
N GLY A 172 -7.68 19.93 -0.76
CA GLY A 172 -8.78 19.94 0.19
C GLY A 172 -10.18 19.75 -0.40
N LEU A 173 -10.33 19.63 -1.73
CA LEU A 173 -11.61 19.23 -2.32
C LEU A 173 -11.97 17.81 -1.88
N GLN A 174 -13.22 17.62 -1.48
CA GLN A 174 -13.76 16.32 -1.09
C GLN A 174 -14.44 15.63 -2.27
N TYR A 175 -14.33 14.30 -2.31
CA TYR A 175 -14.95 13.45 -3.31
C TYR A 175 -15.77 12.34 -2.67
N ASP A 176 -16.72 11.78 -3.42
CA ASP A 176 -17.49 10.61 -2.99
C ASP A 176 -16.61 9.35 -3.03
N GLN A 177 -16.70 8.53 -1.98
CA GLN A 177 -15.99 7.27 -1.92
C GLN A 177 -16.30 6.40 -3.15
N LEU A 178 -15.26 5.94 -3.84
CA LEU A 178 -15.43 5.25 -5.13
C LEU A 178 -16.15 3.91 -4.98
N LEU A 179 -15.72 3.11 -4.04
CA LEU A 179 -16.26 1.76 -3.74
C LEU A 179 -16.64 1.70 -2.25
N PRO A 180 -17.82 2.21 -1.86
CA PRO A 180 -18.27 2.20 -0.47
C PRO A 180 -18.69 0.77 -0.05
N PHE A 181 -18.10 0.29 1.04
CA PHE A 181 -18.50 -0.88 1.80
C PHE A 181 -18.77 -0.47 3.25
N GLU A 182 -19.43 -1.30 4.03
CA GLU A 182 -19.65 -1.00 5.45
C GLU A 182 -18.30 -0.91 6.19
N VAL A 183 -17.38 -1.81 5.88
CA VAL A 183 -16.04 -1.92 6.50
C VAL A 183 -15.13 -0.72 6.21
N ASN A 184 -15.34 0.03 5.13
CA ASN A 184 -14.49 1.15 4.76
C ASN A 184 -15.13 2.54 4.97
N LYS A 185 -16.19 2.62 5.77
CA LYS A 185 -16.75 3.90 6.25
C LYS A 185 -15.86 4.61 7.25
N ASN A 186 -14.95 3.89 7.88
CA ASN A 186 -13.97 4.40 8.81
C ASN A 186 -12.56 4.04 8.35
N VAL A 187 -11.58 4.83 8.78
CA VAL A 187 -10.15 4.68 8.49
C VAL A 187 -9.36 4.65 9.79
N GLU A 188 -8.18 4.01 9.77
CA GLU A 188 -7.26 3.98 10.90
C GLU A 188 -6.25 5.13 10.80
N LEU A 189 -6.21 5.99 11.80
CA LEU A 189 -5.26 7.10 11.89
C LEU A 189 -4.69 7.19 13.31
N ASN A 190 -3.37 7.04 13.45
CA ASN A 190 -2.64 7.10 14.72
C ASN A 190 -3.17 6.14 15.81
N GLY A 191 -3.70 4.98 15.41
CA GLY A 191 -4.28 3.98 16.31
C GLY A 191 -5.75 4.22 16.68
N GLU A 192 -6.39 5.20 16.08
CA GLU A 192 -7.80 5.50 16.27
C GLU A 192 -8.60 5.22 14.99
N THR A 193 -9.81 4.69 15.16
CA THR A 193 -10.77 4.48 14.08
C THR A 193 -11.61 5.76 13.89
N ILE A 194 -11.46 6.41 12.75
CA ILE A 194 -12.07 7.72 12.46
C ILE A 194 -12.94 7.63 11.18
N ASN A 195 -14.02 8.38 11.12
CA ASN A 195 -14.87 8.42 9.93
C ASN A 195 -14.07 8.81 8.67
N PHE A 196 -14.32 8.11 7.55
CA PHE A 196 -13.63 8.29 6.27
C PHE A 196 -13.53 9.75 5.83
N TYR A 197 -14.62 10.53 5.94
CA TYR A 197 -14.62 11.92 5.49
C TYR A 197 -13.96 12.92 6.46
N GLN A 198 -13.63 12.51 7.66
CA GLN A 198 -12.83 13.30 8.60
C GLN A 198 -11.34 13.15 8.36
N ALA A 199 -10.89 11.91 8.13
CA ALA A 199 -9.49 11.57 7.96
C ALA A 199 -9.15 11.02 6.57
N GLY A 200 -9.97 11.29 5.56
CA GLY A 200 -9.79 10.85 4.16
C GLY A 200 -10.77 11.54 3.22
N GLY A 201 -10.98 10.94 2.04
CA GLY A 201 -11.96 11.39 1.03
C GLY A 201 -11.68 12.77 0.45
N LYS A 202 -10.41 13.19 0.42
CA LYS A 202 -10.01 14.53 -0.05
C LYS A 202 -8.76 14.49 -0.94
N ILE A 203 -8.57 15.57 -1.69
CA ILE A 203 -7.38 15.79 -2.52
C ILE A 203 -6.28 16.41 -1.66
N ILE A 204 -5.06 15.90 -1.77
CA ILE A 204 -3.86 16.39 -1.08
C ILE A 204 -2.73 16.65 -2.07
N ILE A 205 -1.72 17.40 -1.65
CA ILE A 205 -0.50 17.59 -2.42
C ILE A 205 0.43 16.39 -2.23
N GLY A 206 0.92 15.83 -3.35
CA GLY A 206 1.92 14.77 -3.37
C GLY A 206 3.16 15.19 -4.16
N ASP A 207 4.32 15.13 -3.53
CA ASP A 207 5.61 15.50 -4.13
C ASP A 207 6.13 14.49 -5.17
N PHE A 208 5.55 13.29 -5.20
CA PHE A 208 5.89 12.19 -6.12
C PHE A 208 4.99 12.15 -7.37
N VAL A 209 3.98 13.00 -7.46
CA VAL A 209 3.08 13.03 -8.61
C VAL A 209 3.80 13.57 -9.85
N THR A 210 3.71 12.82 -10.94
CA THR A 210 4.34 13.17 -12.22
C THR A 210 3.32 13.21 -13.35
N THR A 211 3.72 13.74 -14.51
CA THR A 211 2.94 13.75 -15.76
C THR A 211 3.52 12.79 -16.82
N THR A 212 4.35 11.82 -16.40
CA THR A 212 4.92 10.83 -17.33
C THR A 212 3.88 9.81 -17.78
N ASP A 213 3.03 9.33 -16.84
CA ASP A 213 1.98 8.35 -17.08
C ASP A 213 0.70 8.67 -16.31
N GLY A 214 -0.36 7.88 -16.61
CA GLY A 214 -1.65 8.03 -15.95
C GLY A 214 -2.37 9.32 -16.30
N THR A 215 -2.97 9.97 -15.30
CA THR A 215 -3.77 11.19 -15.41
C THR A 215 -3.09 12.42 -14.77
N GLY A 216 -1.90 12.24 -14.17
CA GLY A 216 -1.28 13.25 -13.32
C GLY A 216 -1.97 13.39 -11.95
N ILE A 217 -2.85 12.47 -11.60
CA ILE A 217 -3.52 12.38 -10.31
C ILE A 217 -3.43 10.93 -9.84
N VAL A 218 -2.94 10.74 -8.62
CA VAL A 218 -2.68 9.41 -8.06
C VAL A 218 -3.72 9.09 -7.00
N HIS A 219 -4.36 7.93 -7.13
CA HIS A 219 -5.18 7.38 -6.05
C HIS A 219 -4.26 6.82 -4.95
N LEU A 220 -4.54 7.15 -3.69
CA LEU A 220 -3.75 6.70 -2.54
C LEU A 220 -4.45 5.56 -1.81
N ALA A 221 -3.72 4.47 -1.65
CA ALA A 221 -4.06 3.36 -0.76
C ALA A 221 -2.90 3.14 0.23
N PRO A 222 -2.83 3.89 1.34
CA PRO A 222 -1.65 3.96 2.22
C PRO A 222 -1.18 2.61 2.75
N SER A 223 -2.07 1.62 2.87
CA SER A 223 -1.70 0.27 3.30
C SER A 223 -0.95 -0.55 2.22
N PHE A 224 -0.95 -0.09 0.96
CA PHE A 224 -0.41 -0.86 -0.17
C PHE A 224 0.61 -0.10 -1.03
N GLY A 225 1.03 1.09 -0.58
CA GLY A 225 2.04 1.91 -1.25
C GLY A 225 2.92 2.65 -0.25
N ALA A 226 4.25 2.57 -0.40
CA ALA A 226 5.18 3.23 0.52
C ALA A 226 5.12 4.75 0.41
N ASP A 227 5.06 5.30 -0.80
CA ASP A 227 4.88 6.74 -1.02
C ASP A 227 3.49 7.19 -0.60
N ASP A 228 2.45 6.39 -0.89
CA ASP A 228 1.08 6.64 -0.44
C ASP A 228 1.03 6.79 1.08
N PHE A 229 1.65 5.85 1.80
CA PHE A 229 1.71 5.88 3.27
C PHE A 229 2.46 7.11 3.79
N ARG A 230 3.61 7.43 3.20
CA ARG A 230 4.43 8.58 3.59
C ARG A 230 3.64 9.89 3.47
N VAL A 231 3.05 10.10 2.30
CA VAL A 231 2.31 11.35 2.01
C VAL A 231 0.99 11.41 2.78
N ALA A 232 0.30 10.29 2.94
CA ALA A 232 -0.91 10.20 3.77
C ALA A 232 -0.61 10.60 5.22
N LYS A 233 0.46 10.05 5.82
CA LYS A 233 0.90 10.38 7.18
C LYS A 233 1.22 11.88 7.33
N GLN A 234 1.93 12.48 6.37
CA GLN A 234 2.25 13.91 6.36
C GLN A 234 1.00 14.82 6.33
N ASN A 235 -0.10 14.33 5.73
CA ASN A 235 -1.35 15.06 5.56
C ASN A 235 -2.46 14.62 6.53
N ASN A 236 -2.15 13.83 7.55
CA ASN A 236 -3.12 13.25 8.50
C ASN A 236 -4.28 12.54 7.77
N ILE A 237 -3.94 11.73 6.78
CA ILE A 237 -4.87 10.84 6.07
C ILE A 237 -4.77 9.44 6.70
N GLY A 238 -5.92 8.87 7.04
CA GLY A 238 -6.02 7.52 7.56
C GLY A 238 -5.77 6.45 6.50
N SER A 239 -5.55 5.23 6.94
CA SER A 239 -5.34 4.05 6.09
C SER A 239 -6.48 3.05 6.20
N LEU A 240 -6.64 2.23 5.16
CA LEU A 240 -7.58 1.12 5.07
C LEU A 240 -6.82 -0.13 4.65
N THR A 241 -6.74 -1.12 5.54
CA THR A 241 -6.15 -2.41 5.22
C THR A 241 -7.27 -3.43 5.02
N LEU A 242 -7.73 -3.59 3.78
CA LEU A 242 -8.84 -4.47 3.42
C LEU A 242 -8.41 -5.83 2.86
N VAL A 243 -7.12 -6.10 2.87
CA VAL A 243 -6.51 -7.35 2.43
C VAL A 243 -5.70 -7.94 3.58
N ASN A 244 -5.81 -9.23 3.81
CA ASN A 244 -5.10 -9.94 4.87
C ASN A 244 -3.69 -10.40 4.42
N LYS A 245 -2.91 -10.96 5.36
CA LYS A 245 -1.55 -11.47 5.08
C LYS A 245 -1.49 -12.63 4.07
N GLN A 246 -2.59 -13.31 3.82
CA GLN A 246 -2.68 -14.33 2.75
C GLN A 246 -2.87 -13.71 1.36
N GLY A 247 -3.05 -12.40 1.27
CA GLY A 247 -3.35 -11.70 0.01
C GLY A 247 -4.81 -11.85 -0.43
N LYS A 248 -5.72 -12.01 0.54
CA LYS A 248 -7.16 -12.12 0.32
C LYS A 248 -7.89 -10.91 0.90
N PHE A 249 -8.94 -10.47 0.25
CA PHE A 249 -9.86 -9.51 0.85
C PHE A 249 -10.44 -10.03 2.17
N PHE A 250 -10.71 -9.12 3.11
CA PHE A 250 -11.54 -9.47 4.27
C PHE A 250 -12.96 -9.85 3.84
N PRO A 251 -13.67 -10.69 4.63
CA PRO A 251 -15.03 -11.15 4.30
C PRO A 251 -16.03 -10.04 4.01
N GLU A 252 -15.85 -8.89 4.66
CA GLU A 252 -16.72 -7.71 4.59
C GLU A 252 -16.57 -6.92 3.27
N VAL A 253 -15.52 -7.17 2.49
CA VAL A 253 -15.35 -6.62 1.13
C VAL A 253 -16.17 -7.47 0.16
N ASN A 254 -17.48 -7.35 0.28
CA ASN A 254 -18.43 -8.20 -0.40
C ASN A 254 -19.66 -7.38 -0.83
N ASP A 255 -20.03 -7.46 -2.10
CA ASP A 255 -21.27 -6.88 -2.64
C ASP A 255 -22.22 -7.95 -3.20
N GLY A 256 -21.85 -9.23 -3.05
CA GLY A 256 -22.64 -10.38 -3.47
C GLY A 256 -22.70 -10.61 -4.98
N ILE A 257 -22.05 -9.78 -5.80
CA ILE A 257 -22.12 -9.84 -7.27
C ILE A 257 -20.71 -9.81 -7.89
N PHE A 258 -19.96 -8.74 -7.65
CA PHE A 258 -18.63 -8.55 -8.24
C PHE A 258 -17.50 -8.93 -7.29
N LEU A 259 -17.70 -8.74 -5.97
CA LEU A 259 -16.74 -9.06 -4.93
C LEU A 259 -17.42 -9.91 -3.85
N TYR A 260 -16.80 -11.01 -3.44
CA TYR A 260 -17.42 -11.99 -2.54
C TYR A 260 -16.77 -12.06 -1.16
N GLY A 261 -15.68 -11.30 -0.92
CA GLY A 261 -14.85 -11.46 0.27
C GLY A 261 -14.02 -12.75 0.26
N ASN A 262 -12.99 -12.83 1.09
CA ASN A 262 -12.08 -13.97 1.17
C ASN A 262 -11.39 -14.40 -0.13
N GLU A 263 -11.47 -13.59 -1.18
CA GLU A 263 -10.88 -13.83 -2.49
C GLU A 263 -9.43 -13.35 -2.54
N TYR A 264 -8.58 -14.06 -3.28
CA TYR A 264 -7.24 -13.58 -3.60
C TYR A 264 -7.28 -12.35 -4.50
N VAL A 265 -6.57 -11.28 -4.10
CA VAL A 265 -6.48 -10.04 -4.90
C VAL A 265 -5.64 -10.20 -6.18
N LYS A 266 -4.83 -11.25 -6.26
CA LYS A 266 -4.08 -11.61 -7.47
C LYS A 266 -4.39 -13.04 -7.88
N GLU A 267 -4.83 -13.22 -9.14
CA GLU A 267 -5.11 -14.52 -9.76
C GLU A 267 -3.93 -15.50 -9.66
N ALA A 268 -2.70 -14.99 -9.68
CA ALA A 268 -1.48 -15.78 -9.60
C ALA A 268 -1.34 -16.57 -8.28
N TYR A 269 -2.12 -16.28 -7.24
CA TYR A 269 -2.11 -17.04 -5.99
C TYR A 269 -2.98 -18.29 -6.05
N LEU A 270 -3.95 -18.35 -6.98
CA LEU A 270 -4.82 -19.50 -7.16
C LEU A 270 -4.06 -20.68 -7.79
N SER A 271 -4.42 -21.90 -7.38
CA SER A 271 -4.15 -23.10 -8.13
C SER A 271 -5.13 -23.23 -9.32
N GLU A 272 -4.82 -24.09 -10.28
CA GLU A 272 -5.72 -24.34 -11.41
C GLU A 272 -7.07 -24.91 -10.98
N GLU A 273 -7.10 -25.68 -9.89
CA GLU A 273 -8.34 -26.25 -9.34
C GLU A 273 -9.18 -25.17 -8.64
N GLU A 274 -8.55 -24.32 -7.83
CA GLU A 274 -9.21 -23.17 -7.21
C GLU A 274 -9.76 -22.21 -8.26
N LYS A 275 -8.99 -21.95 -9.32
CA LYS A 275 -9.42 -21.08 -10.43
C LYS A 275 -10.65 -21.62 -11.16
N LYS A 276 -10.73 -22.95 -11.37
CA LYS A 276 -11.93 -23.58 -11.93
C LYS A 276 -13.15 -23.46 -10.99
N SER A 277 -12.94 -23.67 -9.69
CA SER A 277 -14.01 -23.51 -8.69
C SER A 277 -14.51 -22.06 -8.65
N GLU A 278 -13.59 -21.10 -8.64
CA GLU A 278 -13.93 -19.67 -8.67
C GLU A 278 -14.63 -19.26 -9.97
N PHE A 279 -14.27 -19.84 -11.10
CA PHE A 279 -14.97 -19.60 -12.37
C PHE A 279 -16.45 -20.02 -12.30
N GLU A 280 -16.75 -21.18 -11.74
CA GLU A 280 -18.15 -21.64 -11.57
C GLU A 280 -18.94 -20.72 -10.62
N ASN A 281 -18.30 -20.24 -9.53
CA ASN A 281 -18.91 -19.26 -8.65
C ASN A 281 -19.21 -17.94 -9.37
N GLN A 282 -18.23 -17.41 -10.11
CA GLN A 282 -18.40 -16.18 -10.90
C GLN A 282 -19.52 -16.32 -11.93
N LYS A 283 -19.57 -17.44 -12.64
CA LYS A 283 -20.62 -17.73 -13.61
C LYS A 283 -21.98 -17.64 -12.94
N LYS A 284 -22.15 -18.34 -11.81
CA LYS A 284 -23.39 -18.32 -11.05
C LYS A 284 -23.80 -16.89 -10.68
N PHE A 285 -22.92 -16.12 -10.03
CA PHE A 285 -23.28 -14.80 -9.51
C PHE A 285 -23.46 -13.75 -10.62
N LEU A 286 -22.59 -13.70 -11.60
CA LEU A 286 -22.64 -12.67 -12.65
C LEU A 286 -23.72 -12.93 -13.71
N GLU A 287 -23.97 -14.19 -14.08
CA GLU A 287 -25.03 -14.54 -15.02
C GLU A 287 -26.40 -14.47 -14.37
N GLU A 288 -26.59 -15.02 -13.14
CA GLU A 288 -27.86 -14.94 -12.41
C GLU A 288 -28.26 -13.49 -12.09
N ALA A 289 -27.28 -12.63 -11.79
CA ALA A 289 -27.50 -11.20 -11.60
C ALA A 289 -27.71 -10.42 -12.90
N GLY A 290 -27.63 -11.08 -14.07
CA GLY A 290 -27.78 -10.45 -15.38
C GLY A 290 -26.67 -9.46 -15.75
N LYS A 291 -25.52 -9.54 -15.09
CA LYS A 291 -24.37 -8.62 -15.31
C LYS A 291 -23.56 -9.01 -16.55
N ILE A 292 -23.52 -10.27 -16.83
CA ILE A 292 -22.90 -10.85 -18.02
C ILE A 292 -23.91 -11.85 -18.64
N LYS A 293 -24.03 -11.83 -19.95
CA LYS A 293 -24.93 -12.76 -20.67
C LYS A 293 -24.40 -14.21 -20.64
N GLU A 294 -23.10 -14.36 -20.77
CA GLU A 294 -22.38 -15.65 -20.76
C GLU A 294 -20.93 -15.38 -20.33
N LEU A 295 -20.48 -16.00 -19.26
CA LEU A 295 -19.10 -15.93 -18.80
C LEU A 295 -18.27 -17.02 -19.49
N LYS A 296 -17.28 -16.62 -20.31
CA LYS A 296 -16.46 -17.55 -21.11
C LYS A 296 -15.14 -17.93 -20.47
N ALA A 297 -14.66 -17.13 -19.52
CA ALA A 297 -13.41 -17.36 -18.83
C ALA A 297 -13.46 -16.75 -17.43
N TYR A 298 -12.58 -17.22 -16.55
CA TYR A 298 -12.35 -16.62 -15.24
C TYR A 298 -12.01 -15.13 -15.37
N LEU A 299 -12.61 -14.31 -14.52
CA LEU A 299 -12.30 -12.90 -14.38
C LEU A 299 -11.52 -12.66 -13.09
N SER A 300 -10.38 -12.02 -13.21
CA SER A 300 -9.61 -11.57 -12.02
C SER A 300 -10.42 -10.58 -11.19
N VAL A 301 -10.02 -10.40 -9.94
CA VAL A 301 -10.59 -9.35 -9.07
C VAL A 301 -10.51 -7.98 -9.74
N ASP A 302 -9.36 -7.67 -10.37
CA ASP A 302 -9.15 -6.41 -11.08
C ASP A 302 -10.18 -6.22 -12.22
N GLU A 303 -10.46 -7.27 -13.00
CA GLU A 303 -11.45 -7.21 -14.07
C GLU A 303 -12.88 -7.03 -13.55
N ARG A 304 -13.24 -7.69 -12.45
CA ARG A 304 -14.57 -7.57 -11.84
C ARG A 304 -14.80 -6.21 -11.20
N ILE A 305 -13.77 -5.61 -10.57
CA ILE A 305 -13.83 -4.22 -10.10
C ILE A 305 -14.04 -3.27 -11.26
N VAL A 306 -13.33 -3.46 -12.37
CA VAL A 306 -13.51 -2.63 -13.58
C VAL A 306 -14.93 -2.76 -14.15
N LEU A 307 -15.51 -3.95 -14.17
CA LEU A 307 -16.91 -4.17 -14.60
C LEU A 307 -17.90 -3.46 -13.66
N LYS A 308 -17.73 -3.59 -12.36
CA LYS A 308 -18.54 -2.89 -11.35
C LYS A 308 -18.50 -1.39 -11.54
N LEU A 309 -17.30 -0.82 -11.67
CA LEU A 309 -17.14 0.62 -11.89
C LEU A 309 -17.73 1.09 -13.23
N GLN A 310 -17.65 0.27 -14.27
CA GLN A 310 -18.29 0.55 -15.56
C GLN A 310 -19.81 0.60 -15.41
N GLU A 311 -20.40 -0.35 -14.72
CA GLU A 311 -21.86 -0.39 -14.48
C GLU A 311 -22.34 0.79 -13.64
N GLU A 312 -21.58 1.15 -12.61
CA GLU A 312 -21.88 2.29 -11.74
C GLU A 312 -21.59 3.66 -12.39
N GLY A 313 -21.07 3.68 -13.63
CA GLY A 313 -20.68 4.92 -14.32
C GLY A 313 -19.48 5.63 -13.69
N LYS A 314 -18.63 4.91 -12.96
CA LYS A 314 -17.44 5.40 -12.29
C LYS A 314 -16.14 5.05 -13.04
N LEU A 315 -16.24 4.38 -14.19
CA LEU A 315 -15.13 4.07 -15.07
C LEU A 315 -15.08 5.09 -16.21
N PHE A 316 -13.88 5.64 -16.48
CA PHE A 316 -13.62 6.51 -17.62
C PHE A 316 -13.00 5.73 -18.79
N LYS A 317 -11.96 4.93 -18.50
CA LYS A 317 -11.24 4.13 -19.52
C LYS A 317 -10.70 2.84 -18.91
N LYS A 318 -10.64 1.76 -19.70
CA LYS A 318 -9.99 0.51 -19.33
C LYS A 318 -9.05 0.06 -20.44
N GLU A 319 -7.90 -0.45 -20.04
CA GLU A 319 -6.86 -0.90 -20.97
C GLU A 319 -6.17 -2.15 -20.40
N THR A 320 -5.47 -2.87 -21.25
CA THR A 320 -4.48 -3.87 -20.83
C THR A 320 -3.12 -3.21 -20.95
N TYR A 321 -2.36 -3.19 -19.86
CA TYR A 321 -1.08 -2.52 -19.80
C TYR A 321 0.02 -3.51 -19.42
N GLU A 322 1.11 -3.50 -20.17
CA GLU A 322 2.28 -4.32 -19.88
C GLU A 322 3.26 -3.50 -19.06
N HIS A 323 3.59 -3.98 -17.88
CA HIS A 323 4.51 -3.31 -16.97
C HIS A 323 5.36 -4.31 -16.18
N SER A 324 6.45 -3.81 -15.62
CA SER A 324 7.33 -4.60 -14.77
C SER A 324 6.74 -4.71 -13.36
N TYR A 325 6.56 -5.94 -12.85
CA TYR A 325 5.99 -6.22 -11.53
C TYR A 325 6.91 -7.13 -10.70
N PRO A 326 7.13 -6.83 -9.42
CA PRO A 326 8.03 -7.61 -8.57
C PRO A 326 7.40 -8.94 -8.13
N HIS A 327 8.22 -10.00 -8.18
CA HIS A 327 7.88 -11.35 -7.76
C HIS A 327 8.84 -11.83 -6.68
N CYS A 328 8.34 -12.69 -5.80
CA CYS A 328 9.16 -13.34 -4.78
C CYS A 328 10.08 -14.40 -5.44
N TRP A 329 11.38 -14.26 -5.27
CA TRP A 329 12.37 -15.17 -5.84
C TRP A 329 12.27 -16.63 -5.34
N ARG A 330 11.57 -16.85 -4.21
CA ARG A 330 11.38 -18.19 -3.60
C ARG A 330 10.13 -18.90 -4.11
N THR A 331 9.08 -18.17 -4.39
CA THR A 331 7.76 -18.74 -4.71
C THR A 331 7.32 -18.47 -6.14
N ASP A 332 8.06 -17.63 -6.86
CA ASP A 332 7.70 -17.16 -8.21
C ASP A 332 6.34 -16.43 -8.30
N LYS A 333 5.73 -16.13 -7.15
CA LYS A 333 4.44 -15.43 -7.07
C LYS A 333 4.67 -13.91 -6.92
N PRO A 334 3.73 -13.08 -7.40
CA PRO A 334 3.81 -11.63 -7.22
C PRO A 334 3.85 -11.27 -5.74
N ILE A 335 4.46 -10.13 -5.42
CA ILE A 335 4.45 -9.59 -4.06
C ILE A 335 3.35 -8.54 -3.91
N LEU A 336 3.03 -8.20 -2.66
CA LEU A 336 2.25 -7.01 -2.31
C LEU A 336 3.14 -6.07 -1.49
N TYR A 337 2.89 -4.77 -1.56
CA TYR A 337 3.32 -3.88 -0.49
C TYR A 337 2.30 -3.99 0.65
N TYR A 338 2.77 -4.16 1.89
CA TYR A 338 1.89 -4.50 3.00
C TYR A 338 2.39 -3.89 4.33
N PRO A 339 1.49 -3.42 5.22
CA PRO A 339 1.87 -2.92 6.53
C PRO A 339 2.31 -4.09 7.43
N LEU A 340 3.57 -4.08 7.84
CA LEU A 340 4.12 -5.08 8.74
C LEU A 340 4.56 -4.43 10.05
N ASP A 341 4.01 -4.92 11.16
CA ASP A 341 4.46 -4.55 12.48
C ASP A 341 5.93 -4.94 12.66
N SER A 342 6.69 -4.03 13.21
CA SER A 342 8.14 -4.21 13.34
C SER A 342 8.66 -3.45 14.56
N TRP A 343 9.79 -3.92 15.10
CA TRP A 343 10.58 -3.18 16.05
C TRP A 343 11.62 -2.34 15.32
N PHE A 344 11.74 -1.09 15.73
CA PHE A 344 12.65 -0.12 15.11
C PHE A 344 13.64 0.44 16.12
N ILE A 345 14.86 0.69 15.65
CA ILE A 345 15.81 1.57 16.35
C ILE A 345 15.66 2.95 15.74
N LYS A 346 15.41 3.97 16.60
CA LYS A 346 15.28 5.38 16.23
C LYS A 346 16.63 5.97 15.84
N SER A 347 17.22 5.46 14.76
CA SER A 347 18.53 5.88 14.25
C SER A 347 18.55 7.36 13.86
N THR A 348 17.40 7.88 13.41
CA THR A 348 17.23 9.29 13.02
C THR A 348 17.47 10.26 14.18
N ALA A 349 17.26 9.83 15.45
CA ALA A 349 17.53 10.65 16.64
C ALA A 349 19.00 11.05 16.77
N LEU A 350 19.92 10.30 16.17
CA LEU A 350 21.36 10.55 16.22
C LEU A 350 21.94 10.98 14.86
N LYS A 351 21.09 11.19 13.85
CA LYS A 351 21.48 11.48 12.47
C LYS A 351 22.44 12.66 12.35
N ASP A 352 22.08 13.79 12.91
CA ASP A 352 22.87 15.02 12.78
C ASP A 352 24.24 14.87 13.46
N ARG A 353 24.26 14.19 14.62
CA ARG A 353 25.52 13.89 15.32
C ARG A 353 26.41 12.92 14.52
N MET A 354 25.83 11.93 13.87
CA MET A 354 26.59 11.01 13.02
C MET A 354 27.15 11.72 11.79
N ILE A 355 26.40 12.61 11.17
CA ILE A 355 26.87 13.44 10.04
C ILE A 355 28.05 14.32 10.49
N GLU A 356 27.95 14.96 11.66
CA GLU A 356 29.02 15.78 12.22
C GLU A 356 30.29 14.95 12.46
N LEU A 357 30.16 13.81 13.13
CA LEU A 357 31.27 12.89 13.40
C LEU A 357 31.89 12.33 12.13
N ASN A 358 31.10 12.02 11.11
CA ASN A 358 31.60 11.56 9.81
C ASN A 358 32.60 12.54 9.20
N LYS A 359 32.41 13.85 9.37
CA LYS A 359 33.29 14.89 8.85
C LYS A 359 34.66 14.91 9.56
N THR A 360 34.78 14.31 10.74
CA THR A 360 36.04 14.23 11.51
C THR A 360 36.89 13.04 11.10
N ILE A 361 36.36 12.09 10.33
CA ILE A 361 37.05 10.87 9.90
C ILE A 361 37.97 11.15 8.72
N ASN A 362 39.22 10.73 8.80
CA ASN A 362 40.15 10.81 7.67
C ASN A 362 39.90 9.66 6.68
N TRP A 363 38.87 9.82 5.82
CA TRP A 363 38.52 8.83 4.82
C TRP A 363 39.57 8.69 3.71
N LYS A 364 39.90 7.45 3.33
CA LYS A 364 40.78 7.13 2.20
C LYS A 364 40.11 6.09 1.29
N PRO A 365 39.62 6.47 0.10
CA PRO A 365 39.61 7.84 -0.45
C PRO A 365 38.58 8.74 0.25
N SER A 366 38.80 10.06 0.23
CA SER A 366 37.91 11.06 0.87
C SER A 366 36.49 11.02 0.34
N ALA A 367 36.31 10.67 -0.93
CA ALA A 367 35.01 10.51 -1.58
C ALA A 367 34.10 9.45 -0.90
N THR A 368 34.64 8.52 -0.13
CA THR A 368 33.83 7.58 0.65
C THR A 368 33.01 8.30 1.70
N GLY A 369 33.61 9.24 2.44
CA GLY A 369 32.96 9.99 3.51
C GLY A 369 31.97 11.06 3.01
N THR A 370 32.32 11.77 1.93
CA THR A 370 31.48 12.83 1.36
C THR A 370 30.48 12.31 0.31
N GLY A 371 30.73 11.14 -0.27
CA GLY A 371 29.88 10.50 -1.25
C GLY A 371 28.95 9.45 -0.64
N ARG A 372 29.23 8.16 -0.93
CA ARG A 372 28.30 7.07 -0.59
C ARG A 372 27.91 7.01 0.89
N PHE A 373 28.86 7.13 1.80
CA PHE A 373 28.56 7.03 3.24
C PHE A 373 27.90 8.31 3.76
N GLY A 374 28.39 9.50 3.33
CA GLY A 374 27.75 10.78 3.68
C GLY A 374 26.31 10.85 3.21
N ASN A 375 26.05 10.53 1.94
CA ASN A 375 24.70 10.47 1.38
C ASN A 375 23.80 9.48 2.13
N TRP A 376 24.34 8.32 2.55
CA TRP A 376 23.59 7.35 3.34
C TRP A 376 23.19 7.92 4.70
N LEU A 377 24.08 8.64 5.39
CA LEU A 377 23.77 9.32 6.65
C LEU A 377 22.74 10.42 6.47
N GLU A 378 22.85 11.23 5.42
CA GLU A 378 21.91 12.31 5.10
C GLU A 378 20.49 11.79 4.82
N ASN A 379 20.37 10.57 4.29
CA ASN A 379 19.11 9.91 4.00
C ASN A 379 18.77 8.80 5.03
N LEU A 380 19.37 8.87 6.23
CA LEU A 380 19.16 7.87 7.27
C LEU A 380 17.70 7.79 7.70
N ASN A 381 17.17 6.58 7.72
CA ASN A 381 15.86 6.23 8.28
C ASN A 381 16.04 5.39 9.53
N ASP A 382 14.98 5.26 10.33
CA ASP A 382 14.97 4.37 11.48
C ASP A 382 15.16 2.91 11.03
N TRP A 383 15.95 2.17 11.80
CA TRP A 383 16.34 0.82 11.42
C TRP A 383 15.29 -0.21 11.85
N ASN A 384 14.66 -0.84 10.87
CA ASN A 384 13.76 -1.96 11.10
C ASN A 384 14.54 -3.23 11.47
N LEU A 385 14.33 -3.74 12.69
CA LEU A 385 14.97 -4.95 13.20
C LEU A 385 14.20 -6.22 12.88
N SER A 386 12.88 -6.16 12.81
CA SER A 386 12.04 -7.35 12.71
C SER A 386 12.25 -8.11 11.40
N ARG A 387 12.31 -9.43 11.51
CA ARG A 387 12.28 -10.38 10.39
C ARG A 387 11.39 -11.53 10.76
N SER A 388 10.40 -11.84 9.91
CA SER A 388 9.47 -12.97 10.11
C SER A 388 10.04 -14.25 9.52
N ARG A 389 11.28 -14.62 9.94
CA ARG A 389 11.99 -15.80 9.43
C ARG A 389 12.60 -16.59 10.56
N PHE A 390 12.67 -17.91 10.38
CA PHE A 390 13.47 -18.78 11.21
C PHE A 390 14.98 -18.49 11.03
N TRP A 391 15.78 -18.90 12.00
CA TRP A 391 17.24 -18.69 12.04
C TRP A 391 17.67 -17.24 12.26
N GLY A 392 16.81 -16.44 12.89
CA GLY A 392 17.17 -15.14 13.41
C GLY A 392 17.44 -15.19 14.92
N ILE A 393 18.07 -14.13 15.44
CA ILE A 393 18.14 -13.91 16.89
C ILE A 393 16.74 -13.46 17.34
N PRO A 394 16.12 -14.13 18.35
CA PRO A 394 14.85 -13.67 18.88
C PRO A 394 15.02 -12.30 19.53
N ILE A 395 14.07 -11.39 19.31
CA ILE A 395 14.06 -10.08 19.94
C ILE A 395 13.55 -10.27 21.38
N PRO A 396 14.32 -9.90 22.42
CA PRO A 396 14.04 -10.26 23.81
C PRO A 396 13.06 -9.27 24.47
N ILE A 397 11.88 -9.11 23.87
CA ILE A 397 10.85 -8.17 24.34
C ILE A 397 9.59 -8.92 24.69
N TRP A 398 9.18 -8.86 25.94
CA TRP A 398 7.90 -9.34 26.43
C TRP A 398 6.94 -8.16 26.56
N THR A 399 5.72 -8.33 26.12
CA THR A 399 4.69 -7.28 26.15
C THR A 399 3.45 -7.85 26.80
N SER A 400 2.79 -7.09 27.70
CA SER A 400 1.49 -7.43 28.24
C SER A 400 0.44 -7.56 27.14
N ALA A 401 -0.66 -8.30 27.41
CA ALA A 401 -1.70 -8.55 26.42
C ALA A 401 -2.37 -7.26 25.92
N ASP A 402 -2.46 -6.23 26.77
CA ASP A 402 -2.98 -4.91 26.43
C ASP A 402 -1.93 -3.95 25.83
N GLY A 403 -0.65 -4.39 25.75
CA GLY A 403 0.43 -3.63 25.16
C GLY A 403 0.97 -2.48 26.05
N THR A 404 0.47 -2.33 27.28
CA THR A 404 0.83 -1.19 28.16
C THR A 404 2.16 -1.37 28.86
N GLU A 405 2.56 -2.61 29.12
CA GLU A 405 3.81 -2.95 29.79
C GLU A 405 4.75 -3.70 28.86
N GLN A 406 6.03 -3.36 28.95
CA GLN A 406 7.09 -4.01 28.16
C GLN A 406 8.30 -4.29 29.03
N LEU A 407 8.84 -5.49 28.90
CA LEU A 407 10.08 -5.91 29.52
C LEU A 407 11.07 -6.33 28.45
N VAL A 408 12.26 -5.72 28.45
CA VAL A 408 13.34 -6.05 27.51
C VAL A 408 14.45 -6.74 28.28
N ILE A 409 14.70 -8.00 27.97
CA ILE A 409 15.70 -8.85 28.65
C ILE A 409 17.06 -8.67 27.98
N GLY A 410 18.09 -8.46 28.77
CA GLY A 410 19.46 -8.23 28.31
C GLY A 410 20.40 -9.44 28.41
N SER A 411 20.03 -10.51 29.13
CA SER A 411 20.83 -11.72 29.29
C SER A 411 19.97 -12.95 29.63
N THR A 412 20.54 -14.14 29.45
CA THR A 412 19.91 -15.39 29.85
C THR A 412 19.74 -15.51 31.38
N GLU A 413 20.66 -14.93 32.15
CA GLU A 413 20.56 -14.90 33.61
C GLU A 413 19.40 -14.00 34.07
N GLU A 414 19.21 -12.82 33.47
CA GLU A 414 18.06 -11.96 33.73
C GLU A 414 16.73 -12.68 33.37
N LEU A 415 16.67 -13.36 32.23
CA LEU A 415 15.50 -14.15 31.84
C LEU A 415 15.20 -15.22 32.90
N LYS A 416 16.19 -15.90 33.41
CA LYS A 416 16.03 -16.89 34.47
C LYS A 416 15.46 -16.28 35.77
N GLN A 417 15.99 -15.13 36.19
CA GLN A 417 15.50 -14.41 37.35
C GLN A 417 14.03 -14.01 37.21
N GLU A 418 13.61 -13.50 36.05
CA GLU A 418 12.23 -13.14 35.76
C GLU A 418 11.30 -14.36 35.76
N ILE A 419 11.73 -15.51 35.26
CA ILE A 419 10.99 -16.78 35.31
C ILE A 419 10.83 -17.23 36.79
N GLU A 420 11.91 -17.21 37.58
CA GLU A 420 11.88 -17.59 38.99
C GLU A 420 10.98 -16.65 39.81
N TYR A 421 11.04 -15.35 39.52
CA TYR A 421 10.13 -14.36 40.11
C TYR A 421 8.67 -14.66 39.77
N SER A 422 8.37 -14.97 38.51
CA SER A 422 7.01 -15.28 38.06
C SER A 422 6.44 -16.54 38.68
N ILE A 423 7.27 -17.57 38.89
CA ILE A 423 6.88 -18.80 39.60
C ILE A 423 6.62 -18.51 41.09
N THR A 424 7.52 -17.79 41.73
CA THR A 424 7.43 -17.46 43.16
C THR A 424 6.17 -16.66 43.48
N ASN A 425 5.77 -15.77 42.56
CA ASN A 425 4.58 -14.94 42.73
C ASN A 425 3.29 -15.56 42.14
N GLY A 426 3.35 -16.79 41.67
CA GLY A 426 2.18 -17.53 41.16
C GLY A 426 1.68 -17.10 39.79
N PHE A 427 2.47 -16.35 39.01
CA PHE A 427 2.16 -15.98 37.63
C PHE A 427 2.48 -17.10 36.65
N MET A 428 3.37 -18.03 37.01
CA MET A 428 3.72 -19.23 36.27
C MET A 428 3.68 -20.45 37.18
N VAL A 429 3.29 -21.61 36.63
CA VAL A 429 3.21 -22.87 37.39
C VAL A 429 4.60 -23.51 37.50
N ASP A 430 5.35 -23.54 36.39
CA ASP A 430 6.69 -24.11 36.31
C ASP A 430 7.56 -23.35 35.29
N ASN A 431 8.85 -23.66 35.27
CA ASN A 431 9.76 -23.09 34.25
C ASN A 431 9.58 -23.82 32.91
N PRO A 432 9.03 -23.19 31.85
CA PRO A 432 8.81 -23.83 30.56
C PRO A 432 10.12 -24.25 29.87
N LEU A 433 11.25 -23.66 30.29
CA LEU A 433 12.58 -23.99 29.77
C LEU A 433 13.32 -25.06 30.59
N SER A 434 12.73 -25.58 31.68
CA SER A 434 13.36 -26.57 32.53
C SER A 434 13.71 -27.88 31.83
N LYS A 435 12.95 -28.21 30.77
CA LYS A 435 13.17 -29.40 29.93
C LYS A 435 14.05 -29.14 28.71
N PHE A 436 14.47 -27.89 28.50
CA PHE A 436 15.28 -27.52 27.36
C PHE A 436 16.76 -27.82 27.65
N ILE A 437 17.31 -28.82 26.99
CA ILE A 437 18.74 -29.14 27.03
C ILE A 437 19.38 -28.59 25.76
N PRO A 438 20.28 -27.58 25.85
CA PRO A 438 20.98 -27.05 24.69
C PRO A 438 21.68 -28.16 23.91
N GLY A 439 21.42 -28.25 22.61
CA GLY A 439 21.98 -29.26 21.72
C GLY A 439 21.15 -30.52 21.50
N ASN A 440 20.05 -30.71 22.22
CA ASN A 440 19.09 -31.82 22.04
C ASN A 440 17.88 -31.39 21.24
N PHE A 441 18.08 -30.97 20.00
CA PHE A 441 16.98 -30.73 19.07
C PHE A 441 16.41 -32.08 18.62
N LYS A 442 15.32 -32.55 19.23
CA LYS A 442 14.41 -33.50 18.60
C LYS A 442 13.31 -32.68 17.91
N SER A 443 13.07 -32.96 16.63
CA SER A 443 12.08 -32.32 15.76
C SER A 443 10.60 -32.55 16.16
N GLU A 444 10.34 -32.92 17.39
CA GLU A 444 8.99 -33.30 17.89
C GLU A 444 8.45 -32.34 18.95
N ASN A 445 9.05 -31.15 19.11
CA ASN A 445 8.53 -30.09 20.00
C ASN A 445 8.40 -28.78 19.28
#